data_bc79b4847a21d2519bbeb69e5fd6ba8b
#
_entry.id   bc79b4847a21d2519bbeb69e5fd6ba8b
#
_cell.length_a   1.000
_cell.length_b   1.000
_cell.length_c   1.000
_cell.angle_alpha   90.00
_cell.angle_beta   90.00
_cell.angle_gamma   90.00
#
_symmetry.space_group_name_H-M   'P 1'
#
loop_
_entity.id
_entity.type
_entity.pdbx_description
1 polymer ?
#
loop_
_entity_poly.entity_id
_entity_poly.type
_entity_poly.pdbx_seq_one_letter_code
_entity_poly.pdbx_strand_id
1 'polypeptide(L)'
;MRLAVVLPSRGLVFSRTVEEIVREVRSVDCEWELFMAHSRPIPECFNEPIAAGMEWGATHFWLVEEDMAFPPGILAELIASGAPIASADYPVKPGVMCVNRDDEGRVRHSGTGCLLAERDALERALPFRTDYWYIVSDRGRTWTRQRVPESAKGLTYGMHDIEFGMALYHRDEPIHIIDTTAGQRRVVREATPKRNDQGWHDIEEVWA
;
A
#
# COMPACT_ATOMS: atom_id res chain seq x y z
N MET A 1 20.61 3.41 7.24
CA MET A 1 19.36 2.70 6.84
C MET A 1 19.51 2.23 5.40
N ARG A 2 19.11 0.99 5.09
CA ARG A 2 18.96 0.48 3.71
C ARG A 2 17.49 0.33 3.40
N LEU A 3 16.99 1.11 2.46
CA LEU A 3 15.57 1.21 2.13
C LEU A 3 15.27 0.51 0.80
N ALA A 4 14.48 -0.56 0.83
CA ALA A 4 13.87 -1.12 -0.37
C ALA A 4 12.58 -0.35 -0.67
N VAL A 5 12.53 0.32 -1.80
CA VAL A 5 11.27 0.86 -2.34
C VAL A 5 10.61 -0.25 -3.13
N VAL A 6 9.46 -0.71 -2.68
CA VAL A 6 8.69 -1.79 -3.31
C VAL A 6 7.53 -1.19 -4.09
N LEU A 7 7.60 -1.32 -5.41
CA LEU A 7 6.58 -0.80 -6.32
C LEU A 7 5.91 -1.96 -7.07
N PRO A 8 4.82 -2.51 -6.53
CA PRO A 8 4.02 -3.51 -7.24
C PRO A 8 3.40 -2.85 -8.47
N SER A 9 3.54 -3.48 -9.63
CA SER A 9 2.98 -2.95 -10.86
C SER A 9 2.28 -4.03 -11.69
N ARG A 10 1.10 -3.71 -12.14
CA ARG A 10 0.33 -4.50 -13.11
C ARG A 10 0.77 -4.23 -14.55
N GLY A 11 1.84 -3.45 -14.74
CA GLY A 11 2.42 -3.11 -16.05
C GLY A 11 2.36 -1.63 -16.42
N LEU A 12 1.70 -0.80 -15.61
CA LEU A 12 1.64 0.66 -15.79
C LEU A 12 1.92 1.34 -14.47
N VAL A 13 2.74 2.40 -14.51
CA VAL A 13 3.02 3.26 -13.36
C VAL A 13 2.83 4.70 -13.79
N PHE A 14 2.19 5.52 -12.98
CA PHE A 14 2.12 6.94 -13.24
C PHE A 14 3.51 7.56 -13.11
N SER A 15 3.97 8.28 -14.15
CA SER A 15 5.29 8.92 -14.13
C SER A 15 5.48 9.86 -12.95
N ARG A 16 4.42 10.60 -12.56
CA ARG A 16 4.42 11.46 -11.38
C ARG A 16 4.64 10.69 -10.09
N THR A 17 4.08 9.48 -9.95
CA THR A 17 4.35 8.63 -8.79
C THR A 17 5.85 8.32 -8.69
N VAL A 18 6.50 7.99 -9.81
CA VAL A 18 7.94 7.73 -9.86
C VAL A 18 8.74 8.99 -9.52
N GLU A 19 8.38 10.14 -10.06
CA GLU A 19 9.04 11.42 -9.75
C GLU A 19 8.97 11.75 -8.25
N GLU A 20 7.81 11.53 -7.64
CA GLU A 20 7.60 11.77 -6.21
C GLU A 20 8.38 10.76 -5.35
N ILE A 21 8.40 9.47 -5.71
CA ILE A 21 9.26 8.48 -5.05
C ILE A 21 10.71 8.94 -5.06
N VAL A 22 11.23 9.34 -6.22
CA VAL A 22 12.62 9.83 -6.36
C VAL A 22 12.86 11.08 -5.53
N ARG A 23 11.90 12.01 -5.47
CA ARG A 23 11.98 13.19 -4.60
C ARG A 23 12.09 12.79 -3.14
N GLU A 24 11.23 11.90 -2.68
CA GLU A 24 11.17 11.48 -1.28
C GLU A 24 12.45 10.74 -0.84
N VAL A 25 12.93 9.76 -1.62
CA VAL A 25 14.15 9.01 -1.25
C VAL A 25 15.40 9.88 -1.27
N ARG A 26 15.44 10.94 -2.10
CA ARG A 26 16.53 11.92 -2.12
C ARG A 26 16.49 12.91 -0.96
N SER A 27 15.36 13.05 -0.30
CA SER A 27 15.18 13.95 0.85
C SER A 27 15.63 13.34 2.17
N VAL A 28 15.90 12.04 2.21
CA VAL A 28 16.32 11.29 3.40
C VAL A 28 17.73 10.72 3.24
N ASP A 29 18.49 10.65 4.33
CA ASP A 29 19.85 10.08 4.32
C ASP A 29 19.80 8.55 4.46
N CYS A 30 19.68 7.86 3.31
CA CYS A 30 19.66 6.40 3.27
C CYS A 30 20.25 5.86 1.96
N GLU A 31 20.78 4.63 2.02
CA GLU A 31 20.99 3.82 0.82
C GLU A 31 19.65 3.25 0.37
N TRP A 32 19.30 3.38 -0.89
CA TRP A 32 18.01 2.90 -1.37
C TRP A 32 18.12 2.22 -2.73
N GLU A 33 17.19 1.30 -2.97
CA GLU A 33 17.01 0.64 -4.27
C GLU A 33 15.52 0.41 -4.55
N LEU A 34 15.15 0.45 -5.83
CA LEU A 34 13.78 0.25 -6.31
C LEU A 34 13.61 -1.19 -6.79
N PHE A 35 12.68 -1.90 -6.18
CA PHE A 35 12.28 -3.26 -6.52
C PHE A 35 10.87 -3.26 -7.12
N MET A 36 10.75 -3.78 -8.33
CA MET A 36 9.48 -3.81 -9.07
C MET A 36 9.19 -5.23 -9.57
N ALA A 37 7.94 -5.65 -9.49
CA ALA A 37 7.45 -6.82 -10.21
C ALA A 37 6.58 -6.37 -11.37
N HIS A 38 6.94 -6.78 -12.58
CA HIS A 38 6.21 -6.39 -13.79
C HIS A 38 5.15 -7.41 -14.15
N SER A 39 3.90 -6.93 -14.34
CA SER A 39 2.78 -7.73 -14.83
C SER A 39 2.53 -9.02 -14.04
N ARG A 40 2.76 -8.98 -12.75
CA ARG A 40 2.44 -10.07 -11.83
C ARG A 40 1.08 -9.85 -11.19
N PRO A 41 0.31 -10.92 -10.94
CA PRO A 41 -0.93 -10.82 -10.17
C PRO A 41 -0.64 -10.46 -8.71
N ILE A 42 -1.67 -10.05 -7.98
CA ILE A 42 -1.63 -9.96 -6.53
C ILE A 42 -1.81 -11.40 -5.97
N PRO A 43 -1.00 -11.84 -4.99
CA PRO A 43 -0.05 -11.05 -4.20
C PRO A 43 1.41 -11.10 -4.68
N GLU A 44 1.71 -11.79 -5.77
CA GLU A 44 3.08 -12.04 -6.25
C GLU A 44 3.79 -10.71 -6.59
N CYS A 45 3.05 -9.71 -7.11
CA CYS A 45 3.60 -8.39 -7.40
C CYS A 45 4.15 -7.66 -6.16
N PHE A 46 3.75 -8.06 -4.95
CA PHE A 46 4.33 -7.59 -3.69
C PHE A 46 5.42 -8.54 -3.17
N ASN A 47 5.14 -9.85 -3.15
CA ASN A 47 6.02 -10.83 -2.52
C ASN A 47 7.37 -10.96 -3.24
N GLU A 48 7.39 -10.94 -4.59
CA GLU A 48 8.62 -11.06 -5.38
C GLU A 48 9.59 -9.88 -5.13
N PRO A 49 9.20 -8.60 -5.25
CA PRO A 49 10.11 -7.48 -4.99
C PRO A 49 10.50 -7.35 -3.52
N ILE A 50 9.64 -7.75 -2.58
CA ILE A 50 10.00 -7.81 -1.16
C ILE A 50 11.11 -8.85 -0.95
N ALA A 51 10.97 -10.05 -1.50
CA ALA A 51 12.00 -11.09 -1.40
C ALA A 51 13.34 -10.59 -1.97
N ALA A 52 13.34 -9.93 -3.13
CA ALA A 52 14.55 -9.34 -3.70
C ALA A 52 15.16 -8.25 -2.78
N GLY A 53 14.35 -7.40 -2.16
CA GLY A 53 14.79 -6.44 -1.17
C GLY A 53 15.40 -7.10 0.07
N MET A 54 14.82 -8.23 0.54
CA MET A 54 15.38 -9.03 1.63
C MET A 54 16.76 -9.58 1.28
N GLU A 55 16.93 -10.13 0.07
CA GLU A 55 18.22 -10.61 -0.44
C GLU A 55 19.26 -9.49 -0.57
N TRP A 56 18.83 -8.32 -1.00
CA TRP A 56 19.70 -7.11 -1.06
C TRP A 56 20.15 -6.64 0.33
N GLY A 57 19.48 -7.10 1.40
CA GLY A 57 19.78 -6.76 2.79
C GLY A 57 19.14 -5.45 3.23
N ALA A 58 17.97 -5.13 2.71
CA ALA A 58 17.18 -4.00 3.17
C ALA A 58 16.85 -4.14 4.67
N THR A 59 16.89 -3.01 5.38
CA THR A 59 16.48 -2.90 6.78
C THR A 59 15.07 -2.34 6.92
N HIS A 60 14.61 -1.62 5.88
CA HIS A 60 13.29 -1.02 5.80
C HIS A 60 12.71 -1.22 4.39
N PHE A 61 11.39 -1.29 4.30
CA PHE A 61 10.63 -1.48 3.08
C PHE A 61 9.56 -0.40 2.99
N TRP A 62 9.64 0.42 1.96
CA TRP A 62 8.59 1.38 1.65
C TRP A 62 7.76 0.84 0.49
N LEU A 63 6.54 0.39 0.82
CA LEU A 63 5.58 -0.11 -0.16
C LEU A 63 4.82 1.07 -0.75
N VAL A 64 4.81 1.16 -2.07
CA VAL A 64 4.21 2.25 -2.83
C VAL A 64 3.44 1.68 -4.00
N GLU A 65 2.13 1.88 -4.07
CA GLU A 65 1.36 1.46 -5.22
C GLU A 65 1.56 2.40 -6.43
N GLU A 66 1.30 1.87 -7.61
CA GLU A 66 1.63 2.49 -8.91
C GLU A 66 0.91 3.82 -9.21
N ASP A 67 -0.16 4.12 -8.47
CA ASP A 67 -1.07 5.25 -8.65
C ASP A 67 -1.08 6.23 -7.46
N MET A 68 -0.11 6.15 -6.58
CA MET A 68 -0.05 7.02 -5.40
C MET A 68 0.41 8.45 -5.73
N ALA A 69 -0.08 9.40 -4.95
CA ALA A 69 0.34 10.80 -4.92
C ALA A 69 0.87 11.16 -3.53
N PHE A 70 2.06 11.77 -3.46
CA PHE A 70 2.73 12.05 -2.20
C PHE A 70 2.97 13.55 -2.00
N PRO A 71 2.53 14.11 -0.85
CA PRO A 71 3.01 15.40 -0.43
C PRO A 71 4.51 15.34 -0.11
N PRO A 72 5.26 16.44 -0.29
CA PRO A 72 6.68 16.47 0.06
C PRO A 72 6.93 16.16 1.54
N GLY A 73 7.92 15.29 1.81
CA GLY A 73 8.35 14.95 3.17
C GLY A 73 7.64 13.74 3.79
N ILE A 74 6.72 13.09 3.10
CA ILE A 74 5.95 11.97 3.65
C ILE A 74 6.85 10.80 4.09
N LEU A 75 7.90 10.47 3.34
CA LEU A 75 8.82 9.40 3.72
C LEU A 75 9.62 9.78 4.98
N ALA A 76 10.04 11.04 5.10
CA ALA A 76 10.72 11.50 6.29
C ALA A 76 9.82 11.42 7.53
N GLU A 77 8.53 11.70 7.40
CA GLU A 77 7.55 11.59 8.48
C GLU A 77 7.29 10.13 8.87
N LEU A 78 7.16 9.23 7.89
CA LEU A 78 7.06 7.78 8.15
C LEU A 78 8.27 7.28 8.94
N ILE A 79 9.49 7.68 8.55
CA ILE A 79 10.73 7.31 9.26
C ILE A 79 10.76 7.94 10.66
N ALA A 80 10.41 9.22 10.78
CA ALA A 80 10.44 9.95 12.05
C ALA A 80 9.44 9.40 13.08
N SER A 81 8.41 8.67 12.64
CA SER A 81 7.46 8.01 13.55
C SER A 81 8.14 6.98 14.46
N GLY A 82 9.27 6.39 14.03
CA GLY A 82 10.00 5.35 14.76
C GLY A 82 9.18 4.06 14.98
N ALA A 83 8.03 3.95 14.33
CA ALA A 83 7.18 2.76 14.45
C ALA A 83 7.69 1.63 13.56
N PRO A 84 7.67 0.35 14.04
CA PRO A 84 8.06 -0.80 13.22
C PRO A 84 7.26 -0.93 11.91
N ILE A 85 6.01 -0.46 11.93
CA ILE A 85 5.18 -0.32 10.72
C ILE A 85 4.42 1.01 10.81
N ALA A 86 4.64 1.89 9.83
CA ALA A 86 3.97 3.17 9.70
C ALA A 86 3.28 3.27 8.33
N SER A 87 2.14 3.94 8.27
CA SER A 87 1.39 4.15 7.03
C SER A 87 0.78 5.54 7.00
N ALA A 88 0.62 6.08 5.80
CA ALA A 88 -0.23 7.23 5.57
C ALA A 88 -1.64 6.78 5.19
N ASP A 89 -2.67 7.50 5.63
CA ASP A 89 -4.02 7.29 5.15
C ASP A 89 -4.20 7.93 3.77
N TYR A 90 -5.08 7.38 2.94
CA TYR A 90 -5.39 7.92 1.62
C TYR A 90 -6.78 7.47 1.15
N PRO A 91 -7.43 8.23 0.26
CA PRO A 91 -8.74 7.89 -0.25
C PRO A 91 -8.65 6.74 -1.26
N VAL A 92 -9.37 5.65 -1.02
CA VAL A 92 -9.53 4.53 -1.99
C VAL A 92 -10.69 4.75 -2.94
N LYS A 93 -11.64 5.58 -2.55
CA LYS A 93 -12.74 6.11 -3.35
C LYS A 93 -13.33 7.33 -2.64
N PRO A 94 -14.16 8.16 -3.30
CA PRO A 94 -14.76 9.33 -2.65
C PRO A 94 -15.42 8.98 -1.32
N GLY A 95 -14.97 9.63 -0.26
CA GLY A 95 -15.47 9.45 1.11
C GLY A 95 -15.07 8.15 1.81
N VAL A 96 -14.13 7.37 1.24
CA VAL A 96 -13.63 6.12 1.87
C VAL A 96 -12.12 6.14 1.90
N MET A 97 -11.57 6.11 3.11
CA MET A 97 -10.14 6.04 3.37
C MET A 97 -9.65 4.58 3.46
N CYS A 98 -8.35 4.38 3.27
CA CYS A 98 -7.75 3.04 3.30
C CYS A 98 -7.58 2.48 4.71
N VAL A 99 -7.55 3.34 5.73
CA VAL A 99 -7.37 2.93 7.13
C VAL A 99 -8.71 2.52 7.74
N ASN A 100 -8.76 1.32 8.31
CA ASN A 100 -9.89 0.84 9.11
C ASN A 100 -9.49 0.71 10.58
N ARG A 101 -10.39 1.17 11.47
CA ARG A 101 -10.17 1.14 12.92
C ARG A 101 -11.30 0.39 13.61
N ASP A 102 -11.01 -0.14 14.81
CA ASP A 102 -12.04 -0.66 15.72
C ASP A 102 -12.71 0.46 16.55
N ASP A 103 -13.64 0.08 17.42
CA ASP A 103 -14.36 1.02 18.27
C ASP A 103 -13.48 1.70 19.34
N GLU A 104 -12.29 1.14 19.61
CA GLU A 104 -11.27 1.69 20.51
C GLU A 104 -10.22 2.55 19.77
N GLY A 105 -10.36 2.68 18.43
CA GLY A 105 -9.47 3.48 17.59
C GLY A 105 -8.20 2.73 17.14
N ARG A 106 -8.03 1.44 17.47
CA ARG A 106 -6.89 0.64 17.02
C ARG A 106 -7.02 0.34 15.53
N VAL A 107 -5.92 0.43 14.80
CA VAL A 107 -5.90 0.16 13.36
C VAL A 107 -6.01 -1.35 13.12
N ARG A 108 -7.08 -1.78 12.43
CA ARG A 108 -7.24 -3.16 11.96
C ARG A 108 -6.43 -3.44 10.72
N HIS A 109 -6.46 -2.52 9.77
CA HIS A 109 -5.65 -2.58 8.56
C HIS A 109 -5.50 -1.18 7.95
N SER A 110 -4.49 -1.06 7.11
CA SER A 110 -4.25 0.08 6.23
C SER A 110 -3.95 -0.45 4.83
N GLY A 111 -4.18 0.36 3.82
CA GLY A 111 -3.72 0.05 2.47
C GLY A 111 -2.19 0.01 2.38
N THR A 112 -1.67 -0.65 1.36
CA THR A 112 -0.24 -0.81 1.10
C THR A 112 0.35 0.25 0.17
N GLY A 113 -0.47 1.23 -0.25
CA GLY A 113 -0.06 2.28 -1.19
C GLY A 113 0.96 3.27 -0.63
N CYS A 114 1.03 3.44 0.69
CA CYS A 114 2.04 4.26 1.35
C CYS A 114 2.35 3.69 2.74
N LEU A 115 3.14 2.62 2.79
CA LEU A 115 3.44 1.91 4.03
C LEU A 115 4.95 1.69 4.15
N LEU A 116 5.54 2.14 5.26
CA LEU A 116 6.92 1.84 5.65
C LEU A 116 6.92 0.75 6.72
N ALA A 117 7.75 -0.27 6.54
CA ALA A 117 7.94 -1.33 7.52
C ALA A 117 9.41 -1.60 7.78
N GLU A 118 9.78 -1.82 9.03
CA GLU A 118 11.05 -2.45 9.39
C GLU A 118 11.06 -3.91 8.92
N ARG A 119 12.25 -4.40 8.55
CA ARG A 119 12.44 -5.76 8.05
C ARG A 119 11.80 -6.81 8.95
N ASP A 120 12.15 -6.81 10.24
CA ASP A 120 11.70 -7.82 11.18
C ASP A 120 10.17 -7.80 11.38
N ALA A 121 9.56 -6.61 11.37
CA ALA A 121 8.12 -6.46 11.47
C ALA A 121 7.42 -6.97 10.21
N LEU A 122 7.97 -6.66 9.04
CA LEU A 122 7.45 -7.14 7.77
C LEU A 122 7.56 -8.66 7.64
N GLU A 123 8.70 -9.26 7.99
CA GLU A 123 8.92 -10.71 7.93
C GLU A 123 7.91 -11.50 8.79
N ARG A 124 7.52 -10.97 9.94
CA ARG A 124 6.51 -11.62 10.80
C ARG A 124 5.11 -11.63 10.20
N ALA A 125 4.80 -10.69 9.32
CA ALA A 125 3.48 -10.55 8.71
C ALA A 125 3.37 -11.18 7.31
N LEU A 126 4.51 -11.47 6.66
CA LEU A 126 4.57 -12.05 5.31
C LEU A 126 4.24 -13.57 5.30
N PRO A 127 3.94 -14.13 4.11
CA PRO A 127 3.75 -13.44 2.84
C PRO A 127 2.39 -12.74 2.74
N PHE A 128 2.26 -11.78 1.84
CA PHE A 128 0.95 -11.28 1.42
C PHE A 128 0.12 -12.41 0.81
N ARG A 129 -1.17 -12.42 1.10
CA ARG A 129 -2.08 -13.51 0.72
C ARG A 129 -3.41 -12.97 0.20
N THR A 130 -4.05 -13.76 -0.65
CA THR A 130 -5.40 -13.51 -1.17
C THR A 130 -6.32 -14.72 -1.01
N ASP A 131 -5.89 -15.75 -0.29
CA ASP A 131 -6.64 -16.98 -0.05
C ASP A 131 -7.60 -16.91 1.14
N TYR A 132 -7.66 -15.74 1.77
CA TYR A 132 -8.61 -15.44 2.84
C TYR A 132 -9.35 -14.14 2.55
N TRP A 133 -10.58 -14.07 3.04
CA TRP A 133 -11.37 -12.85 3.12
C TRP A 133 -11.96 -12.69 4.52
N TYR A 134 -12.56 -11.53 4.75
CA TYR A 134 -13.19 -11.25 6.02
C TYR A 134 -14.68 -10.97 5.81
N ILE A 135 -15.54 -11.71 6.55
CA ILE A 135 -16.96 -11.38 6.65
C ILE A 135 -17.13 -10.37 7.78
N VAL A 136 -17.64 -9.21 7.42
CA VAL A 136 -17.86 -8.11 8.34
C VAL A 136 -19.33 -8.12 8.76
N SER A 137 -19.58 -8.25 10.04
CA SER A 137 -20.92 -8.27 10.64
C SER A 137 -21.02 -7.29 11.82
N ASP A 138 -22.21 -7.21 12.42
CA ASP A 138 -22.46 -6.38 13.60
C ASP A 138 -22.01 -4.91 13.39
N ARG A 139 -22.41 -4.32 12.25
CA ARG A 139 -22.08 -2.93 11.85
C ARG A 139 -20.58 -2.63 11.82
N GLY A 140 -19.76 -3.58 11.40
CA GLY A 140 -18.33 -3.42 11.29
C GLY A 140 -17.51 -3.84 12.51
N ARG A 141 -18.16 -4.29 13.59
CA ARG A 141 -17.46 -4.66 14.82
C ARG A 141 -16.83 -6.04 14.77
N THR A 142 -17.47 -6.99 14.08
CA THR A 142 -17.00 -8.37 14.00
C THR A 142 -16.42 -8.67 12.62
N TRP A 143 -15.18 -9.10 12.59
CA TRP A 143 -14.44 -9.48 11.38
C TRP A 143 -14.07 -10.96 11.47
N THR A 144 -14.76 -11.80 10.71
CA THR A 144 -14.54 -13.25 10.70
C THR A 144 -13.73 -13.66 9.48
N ARG A 145 -12.52 -14.17 9.72
CA ARG A 145 -11.63 -14.71 8.69
C ARG A 145 -12.18 -16.00 8.13
N GLN A 146 -12.30 -16.09 6.82
CA GLN A 146 -12.72 -17.29 6.12
C GLN A 146 -11.80 -17.56 4.92
N ARG A 147 -11.59 -18.83 4.62
CA ARG A 147 -10.87 -19.21 3.41
C ARG A 147 -11.73 -18.91 2.19
N VAL A 148 -11.12 -18.33 1.17
CA VAL A 148 -11.78 -18.07 -0.11
C VAL A 148 -12.11 -19.41 -0.78
N PRO A 149 -13.38 -19.70 -1.11
CA PRO A 149 -13.74 -20.91 -1.80
C PRO A 149 -13.17 -20.92 -3.22
N GLU A 150 -12.89 -22.11 -3.76
CA GLU A 150 -12.29 -22.26 -5.09
C GLU A 150 -13.07 -21.49 -6.18
N SER A 151 -14.41 -21.48 -6.08
CA SER A 151 -15.30 -20.77 -7.00
C SER A 151 -15.16 -19.24 -6.98
N ALA A 152 -14.53 -18.68 -5.94
CA ALA A 152 -14.33 -17.25 -5.78
C ALA A 152 -12.85 -16.84 -5.91
N LYS A 153 -11.94 -17.75 -6.23
CA LYS A 153 -10.55 -17.43 -6.52
C LYS A 153 -10.49 -16.45 -7.69
N GLY A 154 -9.68 -15.41 -7.53
CA GLY A 154 -9.59 -14.29 -8.49
C GLY A 154 -10.57 -13.13 -8.23
N LEU A 155 -11.56 -13.29 -7.35
CA LEU A 155 -12.44 -12.19 -6.91
C LEU A 155 -11.91 -11.46 -5.66
N THR A 156 -10.81 -11.93 -5.10
CA THR A 156 -10.20 -11.44 -3.84
C THR A 156 -9.15 -10.36 -4.07
N TYR A 157 -9.24 -9.69 -5.19
CA TYR A 157 -8.41 -8.52 -5.47
C TYR A 157 -8.55 -7.46 -4.37
N GLY A 158 -7.41 -7.01 -3.82
CA GLY A 158 -7.41 -6.03 -2.73
C GLY A 158 -7.57 -6.62 -1.32
N MET A 159 -7.62 -7.94 -1.16
CA MET A 159 -7.72 -8.55 0.18
C MET A 159 -6.35 -8.76 0.86
N HIS A 160 -5.25 -8.57 0.14
CA HIS A 160 -3.89 -8.78 0.62
C HIS A 160 -3.49 -7.80 1.73
N ASP A 161 -3.89 -6.55 1.60
CA ASP A 161 -3.68 -5.48 2.57
C ASP A 161 -4.51 -5.69 3.85
N ILE A 162 -5.74 -6.12 3.70
CA ILE A 162 -6.63 -6.46 4.83
C ILE A 162 -6.07 -7.67 5.58
N GLU A 163 -5.67 -8.74 4.88
CA GLU A 163 -5.09 -9.94 5.51
C GLU A 163 -3.79 -9.61 6.25
N PHE A 164 -2.93 -8.80 5.64
CA PHE A 164 -1.70 -8.31 6.26
C PHE A 164 -1.99 -7.50 7.52
N GLY A 165 -2.86 -6.50 7.45
CA GLY A 165 -3.21 -5.65 8.59
C GLY A 165 -3.88 -6.43 9.72
N MET A 166 -4.82 -7.33 9.39
CA MET A 166 -5.49 -8.17 10.39
C MET A 166 -4.53 -9.16 11.05
N ALA A 167 -3.51 -9.65 10.35
CA ALA A 167 -2.48 -10.49 10.95
C ALA A 167 -1.68 -9.73 12.02
N LEU A 168 -1.38 -8.46 11.78
CA LEU A 168 -0.73 -7.56 12.75
C LEU A 168 -1.67 -7.23 13.91
N TYR A 169 -2.92 -6.87 13.62
CA TYR A 169 -3.93 -6.54 14.62
C TYR A 169 -4.15 -7.66 15.64
N HIS A 170 -4.23 -8.93 15.18
CA HIS A 170 -4.40 -10.08 16.06
C HIS A 170 -3.15 -10.43 16.89
N ARG A 171 -1.99 -9.90 16.54
CA ARG A 171 -0.75 -10.04 17.30
C ARG A 171 -0.49 -8.87 18.24
N ASP A 172 -1.39 -7.90 18.28
CA ASP A 172 -1.20 -6.63 18.99
C ASP A 172 0.04 -5.85 18.52
N GLU A 173 0.34 -5.94 17.23
CA GLU A 173 1.39 -5.20 16.54
C GLU A 173 0.75 -4.05 15.73
N PRO A 174 0.58 -2.85 16.29
CA PRO A 174 -0.21 -1.82 15.64
C PRO A 174 0.52 -1.21 14.43
N ILE A 175 -0.24 -0.91 13.38
CA ILE A 175 0.21 -0.01 12.31
C ILE A 175 0.05 1.42 12.84
N HIS A 176 1.13 2.19 12.85
CA HIS A 176 1.10 3.61 13.18
C HIS A 176 0.64 4.40 11.95
N ILE A 177 -0.37 5.24 12.10
CA ILE A 177 -0.83 6.13 11.03
C ILE A 177 -0.29 7.53 11.30
N ILE A 178 0.50 8.05 10.36
CA ILE A 178 1.01 9.42 10.43
C ILE A 178 -0.09 10.44 10.15
N ASP A 179 0.14 11.71 10.54
CA ASP A 179 -0.86 12.77 10.38
C ASP A 179 -0.99 13.23 8.91
N THR A 180 0.08 13.10 8.13
CA THR A 180 0.07 13.45 6.70
C THR A 180 -0.66 12.39 5.89
N THR A 181 -1.60 12.84 5.05
CA THR A 181 -2.33 11.96 4.12
C THR A 181 -1.65 11.91 2.76
N ALA A 182 -1.75 10.77 2.09
CA ALA A 182 -1.39 10.60 0.69
C ALA A 182 -2.63 10.73 -0.20
N GLY A 183 -2.42 10.85 -1.51
CA GLY A 183 -3.47 10.84 -2.51
C GLY A 183 -3.35 9.65 -3.44
N GLN A 184 -4.37 9.44 -4.26
CA GLN A 184 -4.39 8.41 -5.30
C GLN A 184 -4.71 9.03 -6.67
N ARG A 185 -4.02 8.58 -7.72
CA ARG A 185 -4.23 9.00 -9.10
C ARG A 185 -5.14 8.03 -9.83
N ARG A 186 -6.03 8.56 -10.64
CA ARG A 186 -6.93 7.77 -11.46
C ARG A 186 -6.95 8.31 -12.87
N VAL A 187 -7.00 7.40 -13.83
CA VAL A 187 -7.39 7.76 -15.19
C VAL A 187 -8.88 8.04 -15.17
N VAL A 188 -9.28 9.27 -15.46
CA VAL A 188 -10.68 9.64 -15.61
C VAL A 188 -11.21 8.93 -16.86
N ARG A 189 -12.10 7.95 -16.65
CA ARG A 189 -12.83 7.31 -17.72
C ARG A 189 -14.18 8.02 -17.86
N GLU A 190 -14.30 8.93 -18.78
CA GLU A 190 -15.62 9.29 -19.30
C GLU A 190 -16.20 8.10 -20.07
N ALA A 191 -17.54 8.01 -20.16
CA ALA A 191 -18.25 6.95 -20.89
C ALA A 191 -17.79 6.82 -22.36
N THR A 192 -17.20 7.86 -22.92
CA THR A 192 -16.44 7.89 -24.16
C THR A 192 -15.07 8.50 -23.86
N PRO A 193 -13.99 7.72 -23.89
CA PRO A 193 -12.66 8.28 -23.65
C PRO A 193 -12.36 9.32 -24.73
N LYS A 194 -12.48 10.58 -24.38
CA LYS A 194 -11.96 11.67 -25.19
C LYS A 194 -10.49 11.81 -24.87
N ARG A 195 -9.64 11.73 -25.88
CA ARG A 195 -8.30 12.27 -25.78
C ARG A 195 -8.45 13.79 -25.66
N ASN A 196 -7.70 14.40 -24.73
CA ASN A 196 -7.57 15.85 -24.78
C ASN A 196 -6.98 16.28 -26.13
N ASP A 197 -6.95 17.54 -26.45
CA ASP A 197 -6.48 18.09 -27.71
C ASP A 197 -5.03 17.68 -28.08
N GLN A 198 -4.26 17.18 -27.11
CA GLN A 198 -2.90 16.66 -27.26
C GLN A 198 -2.86 15.13 -27.38
N GLY A 199 -4.00 14.45 -27.31
CA GLY A 199 -4.09 13.00 -27.42
C GLY A 199 -3.80 12.21 -26.12
N TRP A 200 -3.73 12.88 -24.97
CA TRP A 200 -3.48 12.28 -23.67
C TRP A 200 -4.78 12.02 -22.91
N HIS A 201 -4.78 11.04 -22.02
CA HIS A 201 -5.88 10.82 -21.08
C HIS A 201 -5.76 11.80 -19.92
N ASP A 202 -6.90 12.32 -19.48
CA ASP A 202 -6.95 13.11 -18.25
C ASP A 202 -6.71 12.21 -17.03
N ILE A 203 -5.98 12.75 -16.07
CA ILE A 203 -5.65 12.10 -14.81
C ILE A 203 -6.24 12.95 -13.69
N GLU A 204 -7.00 12.31 -12.83
CA GLU A 204 -7.52 12.92 -11.61
C GLU A 204 -6.62 12.53 -10.43
N GLU A 205 -6.30 13.49 -9.58
CA GLU A 205 -5.70 13.25 -8.28
C GLU A 205 -6.79 13.38 -7.20
N VAL A 206 -6.97 12.32 -6.42
CA VAL A 206 -7.93 12.28 -5.33
C VAL A 206 -7.15 12.43 -4.03
N TRP A 207 -7.46 13.49 -3.29
CA TRP A 207 -6.89 13.78 -1.97
C TRP A 207 -7.98 13.66 -0.90
N ALA A 208 -7.57 13.44 0.36
CA ALA A 208 -8.46 13.40 1.51
C ALA A 208 -9.06 14.78 1.85
#